data_b0782f77428515989b87d5eff8de1c63
#
_entry.id   b0782f77428515989b87d5eff8de1c63
#
_cell.length_a   1.000
_cell.length_b   1.000
_cell.length_c   1.000
_cell.angle_alpha   90.00
_cell.angle_beta   90.00
_cell.angle_gamma   90.00
#
_symmetry.space_group_name_H-M   'P 1'
#
loop_
_entity.id
_entity.type
_entity.pdbx_description
1 polymer ?
#
loop_
_entity_poly.entity_id
_entity_poly.type
_entity_poly.pdbx_seq_one_letter_code
_entity_poly.pdbx_strand_id
1 'polypeptide(L)'
;MRIRIYQLDSDKDTRRVKFENYEQTERHGGVHASEYKCVFHGDVEARDLDDVYHIFNGYREPYIGTFQGHSLSVSDVVEVLGDIPEMYGRVDYLGSNGEVGEEYWIATKEAYDREVYDSIDCGRPFTPHILEGQHITLVENGCHFCDSFGWVKCENFDTSECEDMDGLRALMILPGKTPVETRIIDDLSHWQRAVSRCGEDALMQVVAPFDDNAVIVCNEEAKMNGMEGNRRLNGDVVAGPMYIVGEDTDGEFCGLTEKQVQKYKEMFAEPEDISPEEVEASIRFSFSPW
;
A
#
# COMPACT_ATOMS: atom_id res chain seq x y z
N MET A 1 2.09 0.29 6.15
CA MET A 1 3.34 1.01 5.75
C MET A 1 3.14 1.61 4.38
N ARG A 2 3.54 2.87 4.18
CA ARG A 2 3.47 3.55 2.87
C ARG A 2 4.77 3.39 2.12
N ILE A 3 4.71 2.93 0.86
CA ILE A 3 5.88 2.63 0.06
C ILE A 3 5.75 3.04 -1.40
N ARG A 4 6.90 3.14 -2.07
CA ARG A 4 7.02 3.03 -3.53
C ARG A 4 7.94 1.87 -3.88
N ILE A 5 7.70 1.28 -5.05
CA ILE A 5 8.59 0.26 -5.61
C ILE A 5 9.11 0.77 -6.94
N TYR A 6 10.43 0.62 -7.11
CA TYR A 6 11.14 0.99 -8.33
C TYR A 6 11.80 -0.26 -8.91
N GLN A 7 11.61 -0.48 -10.20
CA GLN A 7 12.20 -1.60 -10.92
C GLN A 7 13.08 -1.10 -12.07
N LEU A 8 14.18 -1.80 -12.32
CA LEU A 8 15.06 -1.48 -13.46
C LEU A 8 14.32 -1.62 -14.76
N ASP A 9 14.31 -0.54 -15.53
CA ASP A 9 13.81 -0.53 -16.91
C ASP A 9 14.80 -1.32 -17.80
N SER A 10 14.31 -2.38 -18.43
CA SER A 10 15.14 -3.25 -19.26
C SER A 10 15.75 -2.54 -20.47
N ASP A 11 15.11 -1.48 -20.98
CA ASP A 11 15.62 -0.71 -22.10
C ASP A 11 16.74 0.28 -21.67
N LYS A 12 16.77 0.66 -20.39
CA LYS A 12 17.78 1.54 -19.80
C LYS A 12 18.94 0.79 -19.17
N ASP A 13 18.76 -0.49 -18.81
CA ASP A 13 19.79 -1.34 -18.18
C ASP A 13 20.88 -1.77 -19.18
N THR A 14 21.67 -0.80 -19.62
CA THR A 14 22.81 -1.06 -20.53
C THR A 14 23.94 -1.82 -19.85
N ARG A 15 23.98 -1.79 -18.53
CA ARG A 15 25.02 -2.44 -17.69
C ARG A 15 24.68 -3.90 -17.34
N ARG A 16 23.43 -4.33 -17.61
CA ARG A 16 22.91 -5.67 -17.34
C ARG A 16 22.98 -6.05 -15.86
N VAL A 17 22.53 -5.13 -15.00
CA VAL A 17 22.51 -5.31 -13.55
C VAL A 17 21.11 -5.72 -13.02
N LYS A 18 20.13 -5.86 -13.91
CA LYS A 18 18.80 -6.37 -13.55
C LYS A 18 18.91 -7.81 -13.05
N PHE A 19 18.37 -8.05 -11.84
CA PHE A 19 18.45 -9.31 -11.09
C PHE A 19 19.84 -9.65 -10.53
N GLU A 20 20.80 -8.73 -10.60
CA GLU A 20 22.09 -8.89 -9.95
C GLU A 20 22.00 -8.42 -8.49
N ASN A 21 22.81 -9.03 -7.62
CA ASN A 21 22.92 -8.64 -6.22
C ASN A 21 23.63 -7.28 -6.06
N TYR A 22 23.55 -6.72 -4.85
CA TYR A 22 24.13 -5.40 -4.57
C TYR A 22 25.62 -5.33 -4.88
N GLU A 23 26.41 -6.35 -4.50
CA GLU A 23 27.87 -6.37 -4.75
C GLU A 23 28.20 -6.38 -6.26
N GLN A 24 27.44 -7.12 -7.06
CA GLN A 24 27.62 -7.14 -8.51
C GLN A 24 27.21 -5.82 -9.13
N THR A 25 26.08 -5.24 -8.69
CA THR A 25 25.61 -3.91 -9.14
C THR A 25 26.66 -2.85 -8.85
N GLU A 26 27.26 -2.84 -7.66
CA GLU A 26 28.35 -1.92 -7.29
C GLU A 26 29.59 -2.09 -8.19
N ARG A 27 29.98 -3.32 -8.54
CA ARG A 27 31.10 -3.59 -9.46
C ARG A 27 30.84 -3.06 -10.87
N HIS A 28 29.58 -2.90 -11.26
CA HIS A 28 29.16 -2.35 -12.55
C HIS A 28 28.81 -0.85 -12.47
N GLY A 29 29.22 -0.15 -11.41
CA GLY A 29 29.09 1.29 -11.26
C GLY A 29 28.02 1.76 -10.29
N GLY A 30 27.37 0.86 -9.55
CA GLY A 30 26.41 1.19 -8.49
C GLY A 30 24.97 1.24 -8.96
N VAL A 31 24.08 1.63 -8.06
CA VAL A 31 22.64 1.76 -8.31
C VAL A 31 22.36 3.15 -8.87
N HIS A 32 21.84 3.22 -10.10
CA HIS A 32 21.55 4.50 -10.79
C HIS A 32 20.04 4.72 -10.89
N ALA A 33 19.51 5.67 -10.14
CA ALA A 33 18.07 5.94 -10.06
C ALA A 33 17.43 6.24 -11.44
N SER A 34 18.16 6.92 -12.35
CA SER A 34 17.70 7.22 -13.71
C SER A 34 17.42 6.00 -14.60
N GLU A 35 17.89 4.82 -14.21
CA GLU A 35 17.60 3.55 -14.89
C GLU A 35 16.34 2.84 -14.36
N TYR A 36 15.72 3.39 -13.30
CA TYR A 36 14.57 2.80 -12.64
C TYR A 36 13.27 3.51 -13.01
N LYS A 37 12.20 2.74 -12.96
CA LYS A 37 10.83 3.22 -13.10
C LYS A 37 10.04 2.88 -11.85
N CYS A 38 9.26 3.84 -11.35
CA CYS A 38 8.28 3.59 -10.30
C CYS A 38 7.18 2.67 -10.86
N VAL A 39 6.89 1.59 -10.16
CA VAL A 39 5.87 0.59 -10.57
C VAL A 39 4.76 0.41 -9.54
N PHE A 40 4.93 1.00 -8.36
CA PHE A 40 3.92 1.00 -7.29
C PHE A 40 4.09 2.22 -6.40
N HIS A 41 2.98 2.80 -5.99
CA HIS A 41 2.89 3.79 -4.92
C HIS A 41 1.59 3.57 -4.15
N GLY A 42 1.68 3.20 -2.88
CA GLY A 42 0.50 2.91 -2.07
C GLY A 42 0.84 2.48 -0.65
N ASP A 43 -0.18 1.96 0.02
CA ASP A 43 -0.08 1.42 1.37
C ASP A 43 -0.10 -0.11 1.33
N VAL A 44 0.67 -0.73 2.22
CA VAL A 44 0.75 -2.18 2.39
C VAL A 44 0.67 -2.55 3.86
N GLU A 45 0.05 -3.68 4.17
CA GLU A 45 0.03 -4.25 5.52
C GLU A 45 1.31 -5.05 5.76
N ALA A 46 2.42 -4.33 5.91
CA ALA A 46 3.75 -4.88 6.11
C ALA A 46 4.40 -4.29 7.35
N ARG A 47 5.14 -5.09 8.11
CA ARG A 47 5.92 -4.70 9.29
C ARG A 47 7.35 -4.32 8.93
N ASP A 48 7.86 -4.99 7.90
CA ASP A 48 9.23 -4.90 7.40
C ASP A 48 9.27 -5.11 5.88
N LEU A 49 10.45 -5.10 5.33
CA LEU A 49 10.65 -5.28 3.89
C LEU A 49 10.49 -6.73 3.43
N ASP A 50 10.67 -7.72 4.31
CA ASP A 50 10.41 -9.12 3.99
C ASP A 50 8.91 -9.37 3.85
N ASP A 51 8.07 -8.71 4.67
CA ASP A 51 6.63 -8.70 4.46
C ASP A 51 6.26 -8.08 3.10
N VAL A 52 6.89 -6.95 2.71
CA VAL A 52 6.71 -6.34 1.38
C VAL A 52 7.09 -7.33 0.28
N TYR A 53 8.25 -7.99 0.41
CA TYR A 53 8.68 -9.00 -0.56
C TYR A 53 7.63 -10.11 -0.73
N HIS A 54 7.10 -10.62 0.37
CA HIS A 54 6.08 -11.68 0.34
C HIS A 54 4.75 -11.21 -0.30
N ILE A 55 4.32 -9.97 -0.02
CA ILE A 55 3.11 -9.40 -0.62
C ILE A 55 3.24 -9.34 -2.15
N PHE A 56 4.33 -8.74 -2.67
CA PHE A 56 4.52 -8.56 -4.12
C PHE A 56 4.99 -9.82 -4.86
N ASN A 57 5.21 -10.92 -4.15
CA ASN A 57 5.44 -12.26 -4.70
C ASN A 57 4.23 -13.19 -4.50
N GLY A 58 3.07 -12.68 -4.02
CA GLY A 58 1.82 -13.42 -3.92
C GLY A 58 1.75 -14.42 -2.77
N TYR A 59 2.61 -14.28 -1.74
CA TYR A 59 2.61 -15.16 -0.57
C TYR A 59 1.73 -14.66 0.59
N ARG A 60 1.25 -13.41 0.52
CA ARG A 60 0.40 -12.78 1.53
C ARG A 60 -0.75 -12.02 0.89
N GLU A 61 -1.63 -11.48 1.75
CA GLU A 61 -2.75 -10.63 1.36
C GLU A 61 -2.33 -9.52 0.39
N PRO A 62 -3.19 -9.20 -0.58
CA PRO A 62 -2.88 -8.24 -1.61
C PRO A 62 -2.72 -6.82 -1.04
N TYR A 63 -1.93 -6.04 -1.73
CA TYR A 63 -1.81 -4.60 -1.53
C TYR A 63 -3.04 -3.85 -2.04
N ILE A 64 -3.26 -2.64 -1.52
CA ILE A 64 -4.24 -1.71 -2.09
C ILE A 64 -3.49 -0.72 -2.99
N GLY A 65 -3.94 -0.59 -4.22
CA GLY A 65 -3.31 0.26 -5.24
C GLY A 65 -3.10 -0.49 -6.54
N THR A 66 -2.40 0.17 -7.48
CA THR A 66 -2.06 -0.40 -8.78
C THR A 66 -0.58 -0.75 -8.84
N PHE A 67 -0.27 -1.99 -9.20
CA PHE A 67 1.08 -2.47 -9.42
C PHE A 67 1.31 -2.69 -10.91
N GLN A 68 2.31 -2.02 -11.46
CA GLN A 68 2.60 -2.00 -12.90
C GLN A 68 3.88 -2.77 -13.26
N GLY A 69 4.43 -3.51 -12.30
CA GLY A 69 5.70 -4.21 -12.42
C GLY A 69 5.59 -5.72 -12.46
N HIS A 70 6.75 -6.36 -12.47
CA HIS A 70 6.90 -7.80 -12.20
C HIS A 70 7.00 -8.04 -10.67
N SER A 71 6.86 -9.30 -10.25
CA SER A 71 7.08 -9.67 -8.84
C SER A 71 8.39 -9.11 -8.31
N LEU A 72 8.39 -8.69 -7.04
CA LEU A 72 9.55 -8.06 -6.41
C LEU A 72 10.76 -8.99 -6.44
N SER A 73 11.89 -8.51 -6.91
CA SER A 73 13.06 -9.30 -7.23
C SER A 73 14.35 -8.61 -6.79
N VAL A 74 15.44 -9.37 -6.79
CA VAL A 74 16.79 -8.82 -6.62
C VAL A 74 17.02 -7.69 -7.63
N SER A 75 17.67 -6.64 -7.23
CA SER A 75 17.90 -5.35 -7.90
C SER A 75 16.74 -4.35 -7.86
N ASP A 76 15.55 -4.72 -7.40
CA ASP A 76 14.48 -3.76 -7.20
C ASP A 76 14.76 -2.87 -5.97
N VAL A 77 14.17 -1.70 -5.94
CA VAL A 77 14.31 -0.75 -4.82
C VAL A 77 12.95 -0.44 -4.22
N VAL A 78 12.84 -0.58 -2.90
CA VAL A 78 11.65 -0.18 -2.13
C VAL A 78 11.98 1.09 -1.35
N GLU A 79 11.21 2.15 -1.58
CA GLU A 79 11.25 3.37 -0.78
C GLU A 79 10.18 3.30 0.29
N VAL A 80 10.60 3.35 1.55
CA VAL A 80 9.71 3.44 2.72
C VAL A 80 9.47 4.92 3.03
N LEU A 81 8.22 5.35 2.94
CA LEU A 81 7.81 6.76 3.07
C LEU A 81 7.25 7.10 4.45
N GLY A 82 6.82 6.09 5.21
CA GLY A 82 6.22 6.27 6.54
C GLY A 82 5.13 5.26 6.85
N ASP A 83 4.30 5.61 7.83
CA ASP A 83 3.23 4.73 8.33
C ASP A 83 3.74 3.33 8.70
N ILE A 84 4.97 3.28 9.25
CA ILE A 84 5.63 2.04 9.66
C ILE A 84 4.98 1.57 10.96
N PRO A 85 4.48 0.31 11.03
CA PRO A 85 3.92 -0.21 12.26
C PRO A 85 4.97 -0.28 13.37
N GLU A 86 4.60 0.20 14.55
CA GLU A 86 5.40 0.05 15.77
C GLU A 86 5.10 -1.31 16.43
N MET A 87 6.14 -2.01 16.83
CA MET A 87 6.02 -3.30 17.51
C MET A 87 6.10 -3.10 19.02
N TYR A 88 5.16 -3.72 19.75
CA TYR A 88 5.10 -3.70 21.20
C TYR A 88 5.93 -4.83 21.83
N GLY A 89 5.94 -5.99 21.18
CA GLY A 89 6.61 -7.18 21.71
C GLY A 89 6.88 -8.23 20.66
N ARG A 90 7.57 -9.30 21.07
CA ARG A 90 7.88 -10.46 20.25
C ARG A 90 7.58 -11.74 20.98
N VAL A 91 7.08 -12.74 20.27
CA VAL A 91 6.96 -14.12 20.74
C VAL A 91 7.83 -15.02 19.87
N ASP A 92 8.79 -15.70 20.48
CA ASP A 92 9.65 -16.67 19.80
C ASP A 92 9.12 -18.07 20.03
N TYR A 93 8.67 -18.75 18.97
CA TYR A 93 8.30 -20.16 19.05
C TYR A 93 9.52 -21.06 18.89
N LEU A 94 9.63 -22.04 19.79
CA LEU A 94 10.78 -22.93 19.85
C LEU A 94 10.54 -24.19 19.02
N GLY A 95 11.52 -24.55 18.20
CA GLY A 95 11.58 -25.84 17.54
C GLY A 95 11.82 -26.99 18.52
N SER A 96 11.76 -28.22 18.04
CA SER A 96 11.95 -29.43 18.84
C SER A 96 13.36 -29.57 19.46
N ASN A 97 14.33 -28.83 18.96
CA ASN A 97 15.70 -28.74 19.48
C ASN A 97 15.90 -27.60 20.50
N GLY A 98 14.85 -26.82 20.79
CA GLY A 98 14.91 -25.68 21.70
C GLY A 98 15.47 -24.38 21.08
N GLU A 99 15.80 -24.41 19.77
CA GLU A 99 16.18 -23.20 19.04
C GLU A 99 14.93 -22.43 18.54
N VAL A 100 15.07 -21.12 18.32
CA VAL A 100 14.00 -20.30 17.76
C VAL A 100 13.69 -20.78 16.35
N GLY A 101 12.45 -21.22 16.13
CA GLY A 101 11.97 -21.68 14.83
C GLY A 101 11.12 -20.63 14.11
N GLU A 102 10.39 -19.82 14.87
CA GLU A 102 9.52 -18.76 14.35
C GLU A 102 9.54 -17.57 15.29
N GLU A 103 9.58 -16.35 14.75
CA GLU A 103 9.44 -15.10 15.47
C GLU A 103 8.16 -14.39 15.04
N TYR A 104 7.39 -13.88 16.03
CA TYR A 104 6.22 -13.07 15.78
C TYR A 104 6.36 -11.71 16.44
N TRP A 105 6.40 -10.66 15.63
CA TRP A 105 6.39 -9.28 16.09
C TRP A 105 4.97 -8.77 16.20
N ILE A 106 4.65 -8.16 17.33
CA ILE A 106 3.29 -7.83 17.71
C ILE A 106 3.16 -6.34 18.00
N ALA A 107 2.22 -5.68 17.31
CA ALA A 107 2.09 -4.23 17.33
C ALA A 107 1.38 -3.69 18.58
N THR A 108 0.47 -4.46 19.24
CA THR A 108 -0.29 -3.97 20.39
C THR A 108 -0.17 -4.86 21.60
N LYS A 109 -0.40 -4.27 22.80
CA LYS A 109 -0.39 -5.04 24.03
C LYS A 109 -1.49 -6.11 24.04
N GLU A 110 -2.67 -5.77 23.56
CA GLU A 110 -3.81 -6.69 23.51
C GLU A 110 -3.53 -7.89 22.61
N ALA A 111 -2.90 -7.65 21.46
CA ALA A 111 -2.49 -8.72 20.55
C ALA A 111 -1.40 -9.59 21.17
N TYR A 112 -0.43 -8.98 21.88
CA TYR A 112 0.61 -9.70 22.60
C TYR A 112 0.04 -10.59 23.70
N ASP A 113 -0.83 -10.05 24.56
CA ASP A 113 -1.46 -10.79 25.64
C ASP A 113 -2.30 -11.97 25.10
N ARG A 114 -2.98 -11.78 23.97
CA ARG A 114 -3.74 -12.84 23.28
C ARG A 114 -2.83 -13.92 22.72
N GLU A 115 -1.77 -13.56 22.02
CA GLU A 115 -0.84 -14.54 21.42
C GLU A 115 -0.16 -15.39 22.50
N VAL A 116 0.25 -14.76 23.60
CA VAL A 116 0.81 -15.46 24.76
C VAL A 116 -0.22 -16.44 25.37
N TYR A 117 -1.46 -15.98 25.54
CA TYR A 117 -2.55 -16.83 26.08
C TYR A 117 -2.84 -18.02 25.15
N ASP A 118 -3.01 -17.78 23.86
CA ASP A 118 -3.31 -18.81 22.85
C ASP A 118 -2.18 -19.84 22.76
N SER A 119 -0.93 -19.40 22.88
CA SER A 119 0.24 -20.28 22.88
C SER A 119 0.28 -21.21 24.08
N ILE A 120 -0.10 -20.72 25.27
CA ILE A 120 -0.22 -21.54 26.49
C ILE A 120 -1.32 -22.58 26.30
N ASP A 121 -2.51 -22.16 25.82
CA ASP A 121 -3.66 -23.03 25.62
C ASP A 121 -3.39 -24.14 24.58
N CYS A 122 -2.67 -23.81 23.51
CA CYS A 122 -2.25 -24.76 22.47
C CYS A 122 -1.03 -25.60 22.85
N GLY A 123 -0.36 -25.31 23.96
CA GLY A 123 0.82 -26.04 24.43
C GLY A 123 2.07 -25.88 23.52
N ARG A 124 2.15 -24.77 22.74
CA ARG A 124 3.33 -24.47 21.90
C ARG A 124 4.46 -23.93 22.78
N PRO A 125 5.66 -24.52 22.75
CA PRO A 125 6.82 -23.97 23.44
C PRO A 125 7.17 -22.59 22.86
N PHE A 126 7.29 -21.58 23.71
CA PHE A 126 7.59 -20.20 23.27
C PHE A 126 8.33 -19.41 24.37
N THR A 127 8.96 -18.32 23.96
CA THR A 127 9.56 -17.32 24.85
C THR A 127 8.98 -15.96 24.50
N PRO A 128 8.22 -15.32 25.41
CA PRO A 128 7.69 -13.98 25.18
C PRO A 128 8.72 -12.90 25.54
N HIS A 129 8.81 -11.87 24.71
CA HIS A 129 9.65 -10.69 24.92
C HIS A 129 8.84 -9.42 24.80
N ILE A 130 8.81 -8.62 25.84
CA ILE A 130 8.19 -7.29 25.83
C ILE A 130 9.28 -6.25 25.49
N LEU A 131 8.93 -5.29 24.66
CA LEU A 131 9.77 -4.12 24.39
C LEU A 131 9.58 -3.13 25.54
N GLU A 132 10.46 -3.20 26.56
CA GLU A 132 10.36 -2.37 27.76
C GLU A 132 10.52 -0.89 27.41
N GLY A 133 9.44 -0.13 27.66
CA GLY A 133 9.44 1.33 27.62
C GLY A 133 9.35 1.99 26.24
N GLN A 134 9.45 1.25 25.12
CA GLN A 134 9.31 1.81 23.76
C GLN A 134 8.83 0.75 22.78
N HIS A 135 7.98 1.17 21.85
CA HIS A 135 7.76 0.42 20.61
C HIS A 135 8.98 0.62 19.69
N ILE A 136 9.25 -0.37 18.85
CA ILE A 136 10.27 -0.28 17.81
C ILE A 136 9.63 -0.46 16.42
N THR A 137 10.25 0.11 15.40
CA THR A 137 9.97 -0.20 14.00
C THR A 137 11.03 -1.15 13.46
N LEU A 138 10.63 -2.08 12.56
CA LEU A 138 11.53 -3.09 12.01
C LEU A 138 12.27 -2.61 10.76
N VAL A 139 11.89 -1.44 10.24
CA VAL A 139 12.50 -0.82 9.06
C VAL A 139 12.56 0.70 9.26
N GLU A 140 13.47 1.37 8.58
CA GLU A 140 13.58 2.82 8.56
C GLU A 140 13.05 3.40 7.24
N ASN A 141 12.66 4.68 7.27
CA ASN A 141 12.36 5.42 6.04
C ASN A 141 13.57 5.49 5.11
N GLY A 142 13.31 5.54 3.80
CA GLY A 142 14.31 5.67 2.75
C GLY A 142 14.29 4.52 1.76
N CYS A 143 15.27 4.50 0.87
CA CYS A 143 15.37 3.53 -0.21
C CYS A 143 16.18 2.31 0.21
N HIS A 144 15.68 1.14 -0.12
CA HIS A 144 16.26 -0.15 0.21
C HIS A 144 16.32 -1.03 -1.04
N PHE A 145 17.52 -1.45 -1.40
CA PHE A 145 17.77 -2.35 -2.52
C PHE A 145 17.47 -3.80 -2.09
N CYS A 146 16.70 -4.51 -2.88
CA CYS A 146 16.44 -5.93 -2.69
C CYS A 146 17.68 -6.73 -3.10
N ASP A 147 18.36 -7.34 -2.13
CA ASP A 147 19.55 -8.16 -2.38
C ASP A 147 19.19 -9.66 -2.36
N SER A 148 20.15 -10.52 -2.71
CA SER A 148 19.98 -11.97 -2.68
C SER A 148 19.65 -12.52 -1.29
N PHE A 149 20.10 -11.82 -0.24
CA PHE A 149 19.86 -12.15 1.16
C PHE A 149 19.54 -10.87 1.94
N GLY A 150 18.25 -10.49 1.95
CA GLY A 150 17.78 -9.33 2.68
C GLY A 150 17.88 -8.02 1.88
N TRP A 151 18.17 -6.91 2.56
CA TRP A 151 18.01 -5.56 2.04
C TRP A 151 19.23 -4.70 2.33
N VAL A 152 19.61 -3.85 1.38
CA VAL A 152 20.71 -2.89 1.53
C VAL A 152 20.15 -1.49 1.41
N LYS A 153 20.37 -0.63 2.44
CA LYS A 153 19.95 0.76 2.41
C LYS A 153 20.74 1.55 1.37
N CYS A 154 20.04 2.25 0.48
CA CYS A 154 20.60 3.05 -0.61
C CYS A 154 20.50 4.54 -0.27
N GLU A 155 21.50 5.11 0.42
CA GLU A 155 21.50 6.51 0.86
C GLU A 155 21.52 7.53 -0.30
N ASN A 156 22.03 7.15 -1.47
CA ASN A 156 22.20 8.03 -2.63
C ASN A 156 21.21 7.75 -3.77
N PHE A 157 20.14 6.99 -3.53
CA PHE A 157 19.11 6.75 -4.55
C PHE A 157 18.16 7.94 -4.62
N ASP A 158 18.36 8.81 -5.64
CA ASP A 158 17.51 9.99 -5.85
C ASP A 158 16.25 9.61 -6.66
N THR A 159 15.15 9.41 -5.96
CA THR A 159 13.88 9.01 -6.57
C THR A 159 13.32 10.03 -7.57
N SER A 160 13.79 11.28 -7.57
CA SER A 160 13.40 12.30 -8.55
C SER A 160 13.99 12.06 -9.96
N GLU A 161 15.02 11.23 -10.07
CA GLU A 161 15.61 10.81 -11.34
C GLU A 161 14.90 9.62 -11.97
N CYS A 162 14.07 8.90 -11.19
CA CYS A 162 13.34 7.75 -11.67
C CYS A 162 12.22 8.16 -12.63
N GLU A 163 11.92 7.26 -13.59
CA GLU A 163 10.71 7.40 -14.38
C GLU A 163 9.48 7.16 -13.51
N ASP A 164 8.43 7.98 -13.72
CA ASP A 164 7.18 7.85 -13.00
C ASP A 164 6.34 6.68 -13.53
N MET A 165 5.32 6.27 -12.76
CA MET A 165 4.33 5.26 -13.17
C MET A 165 3.57 5.69 -14.42
N ASP A 166 3.11 4.73 -15.22
CA ASP A 166 2.22 5.02 -16.35
C ASP A 166 0.79 5.37 -15.90
N GLY A 167 0.07 6.06 -16.78
CA GLY A 167 -1.35 6.32 -16.65
C GLY A 167 -1.72 7.70 -16.14
N LEU A 168 -2.99 7.85 -15.76
CA LEU A 168 -3.57 9.10 -15.32
C LEU A 168 -3.14 9.44 -13.90
N ARG A 169 -2.80 10.70 -13.69
CA ARG A 169 -2.50 11.24 -12.36
C ARG A 169 -3.78 11.29 -11.53
N ALA A 170 -3.77 10.64 -10.39
CA ALA A 170 -4.91 10.49 -9.49
C ALA A 170 -4.50 10.68 -8.02
N LEU A 171 -5.48 10.88 -7.14
CA LEU A 171 -5.31 10.77 -5.69
C LEU A 171 -5.98 9.51 -5.20
N MET A 172 -5.23 8.61 -4.58
CA MET A 172 -5.74 7.48 -3.84
C MET A 172 -6.01 7.89 -2.39
N ILE A 173 -7.19 7.57 -1.88
CA ILE A 173 -7.58 7.82 -0.50
C ILE A 173 -8.12 6.53 0.10
N LEU A 174 -7.44 6.05 1.13
CA LEU A 174 -7.82 4.84 1.84
C LEU A 174 -8.51 5.17 3.17
N PRO A 175 -9.35 4.27 3.72
CA PRO A 175 -9.92 4.43 5.04
C PRO A 175 -8.84 4.69 6.10
N GLY A 176 -9.05 5.66 6.97
CA GLY A 176 -8.13 6.01 8.04
C GLY A 176 -6.77 6.57 7.60
N LYS A 177 -6.55 6.85 6.30
CA LYS A 177 -5.26 7.32 5.75
C LYS A 177 -5.36 8.70 5.09
N THR A 178 -4.22 9.39 5.01
CA THR A 178 -4.09 10.64 4.24
C THR A 178 -4.02 10.35 2.74
N PRO A 179 -4.44 11.29 1.86
CA PRO A 179 -4.38 11.11 0.41
C PRO A 179 -2.97 10.88 -0.11
N VAL A 180 -2.85 9.97 -1.07
CA VAL A 180 -1.61 9.65 -1.77
C VAL A 180 -1.76 9.97 -3.24
N GLU A 181 -0.82 10.75 -3.79
CA GLU A 181 -0.74 10.94 -5.24
C GLU A 181 -0.19 9.66 -5.89
N THR A 182 -0.90 9.18 -6.90
CA THR A 182 -0.55 7.96 -7.63
C THR A 182 -0.89 8.11 -9.10
N ARG A 183 -0.58 7.09 -9.89
CA ARG A 183 -1.03 6.98 -11.27
C ARG A 183 -1.76 5.66 -11.49
N ILE A 184 -2.74 5.68 -12.36
CA ILE A 184 -3.54 4.52 -12.70
C ILE A 184 -3.71 4.41 -14.21
N ILE A 185 -3.48 3.22 -14.74
CA ILE A 185 -3.74 2.93 -16.15
C ILE A 185 -5.26 3.00 -16.37
N ASP A 186 -5.68 3.79 -17.37
CA ASP A 186 -7.09 4.00 -17.65
C ASP A 186 -7.66 2.84 -18.47
N ASP A 187 -7.94 1.75 -17.77
CA ASP A 187 -8.77 0.66 -18.26
C ASP A 187 -9.64 0.08 -17.14
N LEU A 188 -10.73 -0.55 -17.52
CA LEU A 188 -11.73 -1.05 -16.57
C LEU A 188 -11.12 -2.04 -15.55
N SER A 189 -10.23 -2.91 -15.96
CA SER A 189 -9.65 -3.95 -15.09
C SER A 189 -8.75 -3.34 -14.01
N HIS A 190 -7.98 -2.30 -14.34
CA HIS A 190 -7.16 -1.59 -13.38
C HIS A 190 -8.02 -0.81 -12.38
N TRP A 191 -9.07 -0.13 -12.84
CA TRP A 191 -10.01 0.57 -11.97
C TRP A 191 -10.74 -0.39 -11.03
N GLN A 192 -11.28 -1.49 -11.53
CA GLN A 192 -11.98 -2.50 -10.72
C GLN A 192 -11.08 -3.08 -9.62
N ARG A 193 -9.83 -3.38 -9.96
CA ARG A 193 -8.83 -3.86 -9.00
C ARG A 193 -8.45 -2.80 -7.97
N ALA A 194 -8.29 -1.54 -8.41
CA ALA A 194 -7.90 -0.43 -7.53
C ALA A 194 -8.93 -0.16 -6.44
N VAL A 195 -10.23 -0.28 -6.74
CA VAL A 195 -11.30 -0.06 -5.76
C VAL A 195 -11.73 -1.32 -5.02
N SER A 196 -11.09 -2.45 -5.28
CA SER A 196 -11.35 -3.72 -4.59
C SER A 196 -10.62 -3.77 -3.24
N ARG A 197 -11.06 -4.68 -2.36
CA ARG A 197 -10.40 -4.95 -1.08
C ARG A 197 -9.30 -5.99 -1.21
N CYS A 198 -9.50 -6.99 -2.07
CA CYS A 198 -8.71 -8.21 -2.10
C CYS A 198 -8.23 -8.58 -3.50
N GLY A 199 -8.04 -7.61 -4.40
CA GLY A 199 -7.59 -7.88 -5.77
C GLY A 199 -8.62 -8.58 -6.65
N GLU A 200 -9.86 -8.78 -6.18
CA GLU A 200 -10.99 -9.27 -6.96
C GLU A 200 -11.56 -8.14 -7.83
N ASP A 201 -12.17 -8.48 -8.95
CA ASP A 201 -12.83 -7.50 -9.79
C ASP A 201 -14.05 -6.92 -9.05
N ALA A 202 -14.02 -5.62 -8.74
CA ALA A 202 -15.10 -4.92 -8.07
C ALA A 202 -16.01 -4.19 -9.06
N LEU A 203 -17.26 -3.95 -8.69
CA LEU A 203 -18.11 -3.03 -9.43
C LEU A 203 -17.68 -1.59 -9.17
N MET A 204 -17.27 -0.91 -10.23
CA MET A 204 -16.81 0.47 -10.16
C MET A 204 -18.01 1.43 -10.24
N GLN A 205 -18.02 2.43 -9.35
CA GLN A 205 -18.94 3.56 -9.39
C GLN A 205 -18.18 4.86 -9.57
N VAL A 206 -18.73 5.75 -10.40
CA VAL A 206 -18.23 7.13 -10.57
C VAL A 206 -19.22 8.10 -9.94
N VAL A 207 -18.70 8.99 -9.10
CA VAL A 207 -19.50 10.02 -8.42
C VAL A 207 -18.88 11.39 -8.70
N ALA A 208 -19.68 12.36 -9.11
CA ALA A 208 -19.26 13.74 -9.38
C ALA A 208 -19.75 14.70 -8.28
N PRO A 209 -19.07 14.75 -7.11
CA PRO A 209 -19.53 15.56 -5.98
C PRO A 209 -18.95 16.97 -5.97
N PHE A 210 -18.06 17.31 -6.89
CA PHE A 210 -17.27 18.53 -6.90
C PHE A 210 -17.81 19.55 -7.91
N ASP A 211 -17.47 20.83 -7.71
CA ASP A 211 -17.86 21.92 -8.60
C ASP A 211 -16.96 22.05 -9.84
N ASP A 212 -15.86 21.31 -9.87
CA ASP A 212 -14.94 21.23 -11.01
C ASP A 212 -15.07 19.85 -11.71
N ASN A 213 -14.28 19.67 -12.75
CA ASN A 213 -14.29 18.45 -13.55
C ASN A 213 -13.45 17.32 -12.95
N ALA A 214 -13.49 17.15 -11.63
CA ALA A 214 -12.95 15.97 -10.94
C ALA A 214 -14.07 15.06 -10.46
N VAL A 215 -13.84 13.78 -10.48
CA VAL A 215 -14.78 12.73 -10.06
C VAL A 215 -14.12 11.80 -9.06
N ILE A 216 -14.95 11.11 -8.29
CA ILE A 216 -14.54 10.01 -7.41
C ILE A 216 -14.85 8.69 -8.10
N VAL A 217 -13.87 7.81 -8.15
CA VAL A 217 -14.03 6.40 -8.52
C VAL A 217 -13.94 5.57 -7.24
N CYS A 218 -14.97 4.77 -6.95
CA CYS A 218 -15.05 3.92 -5.76
C CYS A 218 -15.77 2.61 -6.06
N ASN A 219 -15.85 1.71 -5.10
CA ASN A 219 -16.57 0.45 -5.24
C ASN A 219 -18.06 0.67 -4.98
N GLU A 220 -18.91 0.29 -5.93
CA GLU A 220 -20.38 0.41 -5.82
C GLU A 220 -20.95 -0.41 -4.66
N GLU A 221 -20.37 -1.56 -4.37
CA GLU A 221 -20.83 -2.50 -3.34
C GLU A 221 -20.08 -2.37 -2.01
N ALA A 222 -19.17 -1.39 -1.86
CA ALA A 222 -18.29 -1.27 -0.70
C ALA A 222 -19.04 -1.38 0.64
N LYS A 223 -20.16 -0.67 0.77
CA LYS A 223 -20.96 -0.67 1.99
C LYS A 223 -21.63 -2.02 2.26
N MET A 224 -22.11 -2.70 1.21
CA MET A 224 -22.74 -4.02 1.32
C MET A 224 -21.72 -5.12 1.63
N ASN A 225 -20.49 -4.94 1.16
CA ASN A 225 -19.39 -5.87 1.40
C ASN A 225 -18.66 -5.61 2.74
N GLY A 226 -19.20 -4.69 3.58
CA GLY A 226 -18.65 -4.37 4.90
C GLY A 226 -17.26 -3.74 4.86
N MET A 227 -16.95 -2.99 3.79
CA MET A 227 -15.71 -2.22 3.75
C MET A 227 -15.76 -1.07 4.76
N GLU A 228 -14.60 -0.69 5.28
CA GLU A 228 -14.46 0.42 6.24
C GLU A 228 -14.89 1.75 5.62
N GLY A 229 -15.50 2.62 6.45
CA GLY A 229 -15.85 3.98 6.06
C GLY A 229 -14.59 4.80 5.76
N ASN A 230 -14.60 5.55 4.66
CA ASN A 230 -13.45 6.33 4.22
C ASN A 230 -13.65 7.83 4.50
N ARG A 231 -14.66 8.43 3.91
CA ARG A 231 -14.97 9.86 4.06
C ARG A 231 -16.47 10.11 4.02
N ARG A 232 -16.93 11.14 4.76
CA ARG A 232 -18.29 11.69 4.64
C ARG A 232 -18.32 12.69 3.51
N LEU A 233 -19.24 12.55 2.59
CA LEU A 233 -19.35 13.41 1.42
C LEU A 233 -20.82 13.70 1.09
N ASN A 234 -21.19 14.98 1.09
CA ASN A 234 -22.55 15.45 0.74
C ASN A 234 -23.68 14.70 1.49
N GLY A 235 -23.45 14.35 2.77
CA GLY A 235 -24.42 13.66 3.62
C GLY A 235 -24.54 12.15 3.36
N ASP A 236 -23.54 11.57 2.71
CA ASP A 236 -23.36 10.14 2.52
C ASP A 236 -21.96 9.72 2.98
N VAL A 237 -21.72 8.42 3.09
CA VAL A 237 -20.42 7.82 3.40
C VAL A 237 -19.87 7.13 2.15
N VAL A 238 -18.63 7.43 1.78
CA VAL A 238 -17.85 6.62 0.85
C VAL A 238 -17.14 5.56 1.68
N ALA A 239 -17.28 4.29 1.33
CA ALA A 239 -16.60 3.17 1.99
C ALA A 239 -15.55 2.54 1.05
N GLY A 240 -14.52 1.91 1.63
CA GLY A 240 -13.43 1.30 0.91
C GLY A 240 -12.48 2.30 0.24
N PRO A 241 -11.57 1.84 -0.61
CA PRO A 241 -10.67 2.69 -1.39
C PRO A 241 -11.46 3.63 -2.31
N MET A 242 -11.02 4.88 -2.41
CA MET A 242 -11.54 5.82 -3.40
C MET A 242 -10.41 6.54 -4.12
N TYR A 243 -10.63 6.86 -5.38
CA TYR A 243 -9.69 7.59 -6.23
C TYR A 243 -10.35 8.86 -6.74
N ILE A 244 -9.61 9.97 -6.73
CA ILE A 244 -10.03 11.20 -7.40
C ILE A 244 -9.24 11.31 -8.69
N VAL A 245 -9.94 11.52 -9.79
CA VAL A 245 -9.40 11.68 -11.14
C VAL A 245 -10.13 12.81 -11.86
N GLY A 246 -9.54 13.38 -12.89
CA GLY A 246 -10.21 14.35 -13.74
C GLY A 246 -11.19 13.66 -14.70
N GLU A 247 -12.19 14.41 -15.15
CA GLU A 247 -13.10 14.03 -16.23
C GLU A 247 -13.11 15.16 -17.25
N ASP A 248 -12.98 14.86 -18.52
CA ASP A 248 -13.01 15.85 -19.58
C ASP A 248 -14.46 16.16 -20.04
N THR A 249 -14.60 17.01 -21.05
CA THR A 249 -15.90 17.41 -21.59
C THR A 249 -16.65 16.29 -22.32
N ASP A 250 -15.99 15.25 -22.68
CA ASP A 250 -16.55 14.09 -23.38
C ASP A 250 -16.93 12.96 -22.41
N GLY A 251 -16.62 13.15 -21.10
CA GLY A 251 -16.87 12.19 -20.04
C GLY A 251 -15.79 11.13 -19.90
N GLU A 252 -14.63 11.33 -20.53
CA GLU A 252 -13.48 10.43 -20.41
C GLU A 252 -12.58 10.84 -19.25
N PHE A 253 -11.97 9.88 -18.59
CA PHE A 253 -11.04 10.18 -17.51
C PHE A 253 -9.78 10.87 -18.00
N CYS A 254 -9.30 11.84 -17.23
CA CYS A 254 -8.05 12.54 -17.48
C CYS A 254 -7.26 12.74 -16.18
N GLY A 255 -5.97 13.02 -16.30
CA GLY A 255 -5.12 13.25 -15.14
C GLY A 255 -5.49 14.53 -14.38
N LEU A 256 -5.41 14.49 -13.05
CA LEU A 256 -5.57 15.67 -12.21
C LEU A 256 -4.49 16.72 -12.52
N THR A 257 -4.89 17.97 -12.54
CA THR A 257 -3.98 19.11 -12.55
C THR A 257 -3.31 19.31 -11.18
N GLU A 258 -2.16 19.97 -11.13
CA GLU A 258 -1.46 20.30 -9.89
C GLU A 258 -2.38 20.99 -8.87
N LYS A 259 -3.22 21.92 -9.33
CA LYS A 259 -4.18 22.64 -8.47
C LYS A 259 -5.23 21.72 -7.88
N GLN A 260 -5.74 20.76 -8.65
CA GLN A 260 -6.70 19.77 -8.17
C GLN A 260 -6.04 18.82 -7.17
N VAL A 261 -4.83 18.35 -7.44
CA VAL A 261 -4.07 17.53 -6.48
C VAL A 261 -3.93 18.25 -5.15
N GLN A 262 -3.46 19.50 -5.15
CA GLN A 262 -3.30 20.28 -3.93
C GLN A 262 -4.66 20.51 -3.23
N LYS A 263 -5.69 20.92 -3.97
CA LYS A 263 -7.05 21.13 -3.45
C LYS A 263 -7.59 19.90 -2.71
N TYR A 264 -7.48 18.74 -3.33
CA TYR A 264 -8.04 17.51 -2.77
C TYR A 264 -7.18 16.88 -1.71
N LYS A 265 -5.84 17.04 -1.76
CA LYS A 265 -4.95 16.70 -0.65
C LYS A 265 -5.32 17.49 0.62
N GLU A 266 -5.59 18.78 0.49
CA GLU A 266 -6.02 19.62 1.62
C GLU A 266 -7.43 19.28 2.09
N MET A 267 -8.38 19.06 1.17
CA MET A 267 -9.78 18.74 1.49
C MET A 267 -9.90 17.44 2.30
N PHE A 268 -9.11 16.44 1.98
CA PHE A 268 -9.16 15.10 2.58
C PHE A 268 -7.96 14.79 3.49
N ALA A 269 -7.21 15.82 3.91
CA ALA A 269 -5.99 15.68 4.71
C ALA A 269 -6.23 14.92 6.02
N GLU A 270 -7.35 15.18 6.67
CA GLU A 270 -7.71 14.57 7.95
C GLU A 270 -8.48 13.26 7.69
N PRO A 271 -7.93 12.12 8.12
CA PRO A 271 -8.68 10.86 8.13
C PRO A 271 -9.91 10.95 9.03
N GLU A 272 -11.00 10.32 8.63
CA GLU A 272 -12.22 10.30 9.40
C GLU A 272 -12.42 8.95 10.08
N ASP A 273 -12.84 8.99 11.35
CA ASP A 273 -13.29 7.79 12.07
C ASP A 273 -14.80 7.61 11.81
N ILE A 274 -15.13 6.56 11.07
CA ILE A 274 -16.50 6.23 10.65
C ILE A 274 -16.81 4.82 11.12
N SER A 275 -17.78 4.69 12.03
CA SER A 275 -18.12 3.38 12.57
C SER A 275 -18.80 2.47 11.54
N PRO A 276 -18.71 1.14 11.68
CA PRO A 276 -19.42 0.19 10.83
C PRO A 276 -20.94 0.44 10.81
N GLU A 277 -21.53 0.82 11.94
CA GLU A 277 -22.96 1.12 12.05
C GLU A 277 -23.35 2.35 11.23
N GLU A 278 -22.47 3.35 11.14
CA GLU A 278 -22.70 4.53 10.32
C GLU A 278 -22.62 4.18 8.83
N VAL A 279 -21.65 3.34 8.43
CA VAL A 279 -21.57 2.82 7.06
C VAL A 279 -22.84 2.08 6.69
N GLU A 280 -23.30 1.15 7.53
CA GLU A 280 -24.53 0.38 7.31
C GLU A 280 -25.77 1.29 7.24
N ALA A 281 -25.90 2.29 8.11
CA ALA A 281 -27.00 3.25 8.12
C ALA A 281 -27.03 4.15 6.87
N SER A 282 -25.89 4.28 6.16
CA SER A 282 -25.78 5.07 4.93
C SER A 282 -26.18 4.30 3.66
N ILE A 283 -26.46 2.98 3.76
CA ILE A 283 -26.94 2.19 2.63
C ILE A 283 -28.31 2.68 2.21
N ARG A 284 -28.44 3.15 0.96
CA ARG A 284 -29.70 3.64 0.38
C ARG A 284 -30.06 2.80 -0.83
N PHE A 285 -31.23 2.21 -0.82
CA PHE A 285 -31.82 1.56 -2.00
C PHE A 285 -32.77 2.52 -2.70
N SER A 286 -32.45 2.96 -3.91
CA SER A 286 -33.40 3.69 -4.75
C SER A 286 -34.17 2.72 -5.61
N PHE A 287 -35.46 2.54 -5.33
CA PHE A 287 -36.37 1.86 -6.25
C PHE A 287 -36.95 2.89 -7.21
N SER A 288 -36.61 2.82 -8.50
CA SER A 288 -37.37 3.52 -9.53
C SER A 288 -38.63 2.69 -9.82
N PRO A 289 -39.85 3.20 -9.58
CA PRO A 289 -41.03 2.49 -10.01
C PRO A 289 -41.04 2.47 -11.55
N TRP A 290 -41.29 1.31 -12.11
CA TRP A 290 -41.45 1.07 -13.55
C TRP A 290 -42.64 1.83 -14.09
#